data_7486e7f2ed31f7db5ebc739afdeb1c7f
#
_entry.id   7486e7f2ed31f7db5ebc739afdeb1c7f
#
_cell.length_a   1.000
_cell.length_b   1.000
_cell.length_c   1.000
_cell.angle_alpha   90.00
_cell.angle_beta   90.00
_cell.angle_gamma   90.00
#
_symmetry.space_group_name_H-M   'P 1'
#
loop_
_entity.id
_entity.type
_entity.pdbx_description
1 polymer ?
#
loop_
_entity_poly.entity_id
_entity_poly.type
_entity_poly.pdbx_seq_one_letter_code
_entity_poly.pdbx_strand_id
1 'polypeptide(L)'
;MKISSDVIKIYKEVHIWIGIICGLMLFIAFYAGAITMFEKPLERWATPPSTLAAPPPLKDAEKLLAAVLAAYPEAADRYSIVVTPTPDQPARVIWAERGERPRQMIEYGASFASDGSLLVERLRKAEVAQRVDRMHQLVGLPLPDDIARNIMGAVALAYAVALLSGLIVLLPTLAEDMFALRIGKNIKRMWLDAHNALGIFSLPFHLVIALTSVVFAFHDPFYGTQEKALYGGEIDWGEHDPAPIGSAPLPAHELLARANAQLPGFEVYSFGFQQNRDGQLEAGIIGLDLRRGARGRTYMQTHLDPYTGTVDTHDLPGHMDGWSEAVNAFFALHFGSYGGNAVRWLYVLMGLAGAALFYTGNLLWVESRRRKQRGTKAIAQKRSAQALADLTVGVALGSVAGISATIAAAKWLPAQVENLAFWHEAIYYVVFFASVGWALLRGAARSGGDLLWLCALATLLIPLSSLAGAWGLGGAWNHAGTTAVDLTALVAVPVFLLIARRARRRMHAGHADSVWSGALVADARIQAR
;
A
#
# COMPACT_ATOMS: atom_id res chain seq x y z
N MET A 1 -26.19 29.02 6.38
CA MET A 1 -25.35 30.01 5.64
C MET A 1 -25.73 29.88 4.17
N LYS A 2 -26.23 30.95 3.51
CA LYS A 2 -26.57 30.90 2.08
C LYS A 2 -25.29 31.19 1.28
N ILE A 3 -24.72 30.16 0.65
CA ILE A 3 -23.61 30.31 -0.29
C ILE A 3 -24.18 30.82 -1.61
N SER A 4 -23.52 31.81 -2.26
CA SER A 4 -24.02 32.34 -3.54
C SER A 4 -23.94 31.28 -4.65
N SER A 5 -24.86 31.33 -5.60
CA SER A 5 -24.92 30.41 -6.74
C SER A 5 -23.65 30.45 -7.61
N ASP A 6 -23.01 31.63 -7.70
CA ASP A 6 -21.81 31.80 -8.50
C ASP A 6 -20.60 31.14 -7.84
N VAL A 7 -20.48 31.23 -6.52
CA VAL A 7 -19.44 30.50 -5.76
C VAL A 7 -19.59 29.01 -5.93
N ILE A 8 -20.80 28.46 -5.75
CA ILE A 8 -21.07 27.04 -5.96
C ILE A 8 -20.70 26.60 -7.38
N LYS A 9 -20.98 27.42 -8.40
CA LYS A 9 -20.63 27.11 -9.78
C LYS A 9 -19.12 27.03 -10.00
N ILE A 10 -18.35 27.97 -9.46
CA ILE A 10 -16.87 27.97 -9.56
C ILE A 10 -16.29 26.73 -8.89
N TYR A 11 -16.68 26.44 -7.65
CA TYR A 11 -16.18 25.27 -6.93
C TYR A 11 -16.58 23.95 -7.59
N LYS A 12 -17.76 23.90 -8.20
CA LYS A 12 -18.19 22.73 -8.99
C LYS A 12 -17.30 22.50 -10.22
N GLU A 13 -16.93 23.55 -10.96
CA GLU A 13 -16.01 23.43 -12.09
C GLU A 13 -14.63 22.98 -11.64
N VAL A 14 -14.09 23.56 -10.56
CA VAL A 14 -12.80 23.15 -9.95
C VAL A 14 -12.85 21.66 -9.57
N HIS A 15 -13.89 21.23 -8.84
CA HIS A 15 -14.07 19.84 -8.42
C HIS A 15 -14.09 18.88 -9.61
N ILE A 16 -14.87 19.22 -10.65
CA ILE A 16 -14.99 18.38 -11.85
C ILE A 16 -13.66 18.22 -12.58
N TRP A 17 -12.94 19.33 -12.84
CA TRP A 17 -11.71 19.27 -13.61
C TRP A 17 -10.60 18.53 -12.86
N ILE A 18 -10.42 18.81 -11.59
CA ILE A 18 -9.43 18.10 -10.77
C ILE A 18 -9.80 16.62 -10.67
N GLY A 19 -11.07 16.31 -10.41
CA GLY A 19 -11.53 14.92 -10.32
C GLY A 19 -11.25 14.11 -11.58
N ILE A 20 -11.38 14.70 -12.77
CA ILE A 20 -11.08 14.02 -14.04
C ILE A 20 -9.56 13.83 -14.23
N ILE A 21 -8.77 14.87 -13.96
CA ILE A 21 -7.31 14.83 -14.19
C ILE A 21 -6.64 13.84 -13.23
N CYS A 22 -7.03 13.86 -11.96
CA CYS A 22 -6.37 13.07 -10.91
C CYS A 22 -7.08 11.74 -10.62
N GLY A 23 -8.35 11.59 -11.02
CA GLY A 23 -9.22 10.51 -10.57
C GLY A 23 -8.73 9.11 -10.90
N LEU A 24 -8.06 8.90 -12.05
CA LEU A 24 -7.52 7.59 -12.42
C LEU A 24 -6.30 7.23 -11.58
N MET A 25 -5.40 8.18 -11.32
CA MET A 25 -4.25 7.97 -10.44
C MET A 25 -4.70 7.73 -9.00
N LEU A 26 -5.65 8.51 -8.52
CA LEU A 26 -6.23 8.33 -7.19
C LEU A 26 -6.97 7.00 -7.05
N PHE A 27 -7.63 6.50 -8.11
CA PHE A 27 -8.21 5.15 -8.08
C PHE A 27 -7.14 4.09 -7.79
N ILE A 28 -6.01 4.12 -8.52
CA ILE A 28 -4.91 3.15 -8.32
C ILE A 28 -4.35 3.29 -6.91
N ALA A 29 -4.04 4.52 -6.47
CA ALA A 29 -3.49 4.78 -5.15
C ALA A 29 -4.39 4.25 -4.03
N PHE A 30 -5.69 4.53 -4.07
CA PHE A 30 -6.65 4.09 -3.05
C PHE A 30 -6.90 2.59 -3.08
N TYR A 31 -6.96 1.97 -4.27
CA TYR A 31 -7.12 0.53 -4.38
C TYR A 31 -5.89 -0.22 -3.85
N ALA A 32 -4.69 0.18 -4.26
CA ALA A 32 -3.45 -0.40 -3.76
C ALA A 32 -3.27 -0.13 -2.27
N GLY A 33 -3.56 1.09 -1.79
CA GLY A 33 -3.53 1.48 -0.39
C GLY A 33 -4.48 0.67 0.50
N ALA A 34 -5.64 0.26 -0.02
CA ALA A 34 -6.51 -0.65 0.72
C ALA A 34 -5.85 -2.03 0.95
N ILE A 35 -5.04 -2.51 0.00
CA ILE A 35 -4.31 -3.78 0.13
C ILE A 35 -3.12 -3.64 1.08
N THR A 36 -2.40 -2.50 1.06
CA THR A 36 -1.23 -2.26 1.94
C THR A 36 -1.59 -2.23 3.42
N MET A 37 -2.86 -2.06 3.78
CA MET A 37 -3.30 -2.22 5.17
C MET A 37 -2.95 -3.59 5.76
N PHE A 38 -2.79 -4.60 4.92
CA PHE A 38 -2.39 -5.97 5.28
C PHE A 38 -1.07 -6.36 4.61
N GLU A 39 -0.13 -5.42 4.50
CA GLU A 39 1.20 -5.63 3.91
C GLU A 39 1.93 -6.80 4.56
N LYS A 40 2.02 -6.86 5.90
CA LYS A 40 2.70 -7.94 6.62
C LYS A 40 2.08 -9.32 6.42
N PRO A 41 0.75 -9.51 6.51
CA PRO A 41 0.10 -10.76 6.11
C PRO A 41 0.40 -11.16 4.66
N LEU A 42 0.43 -10.21 3.72
CA LEU A 42 0.75 -10.47 2.32
C LEU A 42 2.23 -10.86 2.14
N GLU A 43 3.16 -10.16 2.81
CA GLU A 43 4.57 -10.49 2.81
C GLU A 43 4.80 -11.92 3.32
N ARG A 44 4.22 -12.28 4.48
CA ARG A 44 4.29 -13.65 5.03
C ARG A 44 3.71 -14.69 4.10
N TRP A 45 2.56 -14.42 3.50
CA TRP A 45 1.90 -15.32 2.56
C TRP A 45 2.79 -15.59 1.33
N ALA A 46 3.50 -14.60 0.86
CA ALA A 46 4.33 -14.66 -0.33
C ALA A 46 5.80 -15.03 -0.07
N THR A 47 6.24 -15.10 1.18
CA THR A 47 7.62 -15.47 1.55
C THR A 47 7.74 -17.00 1.64
N PRO A 48 8.77 -17.62 1.01
CA PRO A 48 9.04 -19.05 1.15
C PRO A 48 9.26 -19.45 2.62
N PRO A 49 8.86 -20.67 3.02
CA PRO A 49 9.18 -21.17 4.35
C PRO A 49 10.69 -21.28 4.56
N SER A 50 11.14 -20.92 5.76
CA SER A 50 12.53 -21.08 6.15
C SER A 50 12.87 -22.56 6.36
N THR A 51 14.11 -22.92 5.98
CA THR A 51 14.70 -24.25 6.23
C THR A 51 15.47 -24.31 7.54
N LEU A 52 15.61 -23.17 8.24
CA LEU A 52 16.31 -23.11 9.50
C LEU A 52 15.59 -23.91 10.59
N ALA A 53 16.37 -24.54 11.45
CA ALA A 53 15.85 -25.19 12.66
C ALA A 53 15.27 -24.15 13.65
N ALA A 54 14.54 -24.65 14.63
CA ALA A 54 14.03 -23.82 15.72
C ALA A 54 15.16 -22.98 16.36
N PRO A 55 14.94 -21.68 16.62
CA PRO A 55 15.99 -20.80 17.09
C PRO A 55 16.44 -21.20 18.51
N PRO A 56 17.74 -21.06 18.82
CA PRO A 56 18.21 -21.26 20.17
C PRO A 56 17.58 -20.26 21.14
N PRO A 57 17.52 -20.54 22.44
CA PRO A 57 17.08 -19.57 23.44
C PRO A 57 17.88 -18.26 23.34
N LEU A 58 17.27 -17.12 23.70
CA LEU A 58 17.93 -15.81 23.60
C LEU A 58 19.25 -15.75 24.38
N LYS A 59 19.36 -16.46 25.53
CA LYS A 59 20.59 -16.58 26.32
C LYS A 59 21.76 -17.24 25.59
N ASP A 60 21.50 -17.95 24.51
CA ASP A 60 22.50 -18.63 23.67
C ASP A 60 22.76 -17.88 22.36
N ALA A 61 22.17 -16.67 22.18
CA ALA A 61 22.32 -15.88 20.98
C ALA A 61 23.79 -15.49 20.70
N GLU A 62 24.56 -15.19 21.74
CA GLU A 62 25.99 -14.82 21.62
C GLU A 62 26.83 -15.99 21.10
N LYS A 63 26.49 -17.23 21.47
CA LYS A 63 27.18 -18.41 20.93
C LYS A 63 26.94 -18.57 19.44
N LEU A 64 25.66 -18.34 19.02
CA LEU A 64 25.32 -18.37 17.60
C LEU A 64 25.99 -17.21 16.87
N LEU A 65 25.98 -15.99 17.43
CA LEU A 65 26.64 -14.83 16.84
C LEU A 65 28.15 -15.08 16.69
N ALA A 66 28.81 -15.63 17.68
CA ALA A 66 30.24 -15.97 17.61
C ALA A 66 30.53 -16.98 16.48
N ALA A 67 29.66 -18.00 16.31
CA ALA A 67 29.78 -18.96 15.20
C ALA A 67 29.56 -18.29 13.83
N VAL A 68 28.61 -17.37 13.76
CA VAL A 68 28.36 -16.57 12.53
C VAL A 68 29.57 -15.71 12.21
N LEU A 69 30.09 -14.93 13.16
CA LEU A 69 31.24 -14.03 12.95
C LEU A 69 32.54 -14.79 12.61
N ALA A 70 32.69 -16.00 13.11
CA ALA A 70 33.84 -16.86 12.75
C ALA A 70 33.75 -17.37 11.30
N ALA A 71 32.54 -17.65 10.80
CA ALA A 71 32.31 -18.16 9.44
C ALA A 71 32.07 -17.03 8.40
N TYR A 72 31.52 -15.91 8.84
CA TYR A 72 31.10 -14.75 8.02
C TYR A 72 31.55 -13.46 8.72
N PRO A 73 32.85 -13.08 8.63
CA PRO A 73 33.40 -11.89 9.32
C PRO A 73 32.69 -10.58 8.92
N GLU A 74 32.20 -10.48 7.70
CA GLU A 74 31.41 -9.34 7.18
C GLU A 74 30.10 -9.09 7.93
N ALA A 75 29.57 -10.09 8.62
CA ALA A 75 28.41 -9.93 9.48
C ALA A 75 28.67 -8.96 10.66
N ALA A 76 29.91 -8.69 10.99
CA ALA A 76 30.28 -7.75 12.04
C ALA A 76 29.89 -6.30 11.72
N ASP A 77 29.82 -5.92 10.43
CA ASP A 77 29.47 -4.55 10.02
C ASP A 77 28.04 -4.20 10.43
N ARG A 78 27.11 -5.17 10.25
CA ARG A 78 25.70 -4.99 10.60
C ARG A 78 25.00 -6.32 10.81
N TYR A 79 24.46 -6.53 12.00
CA TYR A 79 23.63 -7.70 12.32
C TYR A 79 22.47 -7.34 13.24
N SER A 80 21.52 -8.26 13.37
CA SER A 80 20.39 -8.15 14.30
C SER A 80 20.23 -9.44 15.08
N ILE A 81 19.89 -9.31 16.37
CA ILE A 81 19.47 -10.42 17.22
C ILE A 81 17.96 -10.35 17.40
N VAL A 82 17.25 -11.32 16.86
CA VAL A 82 15.78 -11.40 16.93
C VAL A 82 15.38 -11.94 18.29
N VAL A 83 14.64 -11.15 19.06
CA VAL A 83 14.16 -11.52 20.40
C VAL A 83 12.99 -12.50 20.31
N THR A 84 12.06 -12.26 19.39
CA THR A 84 10.85 -13.06 19.22
C THR A 84 10.78 -13.63 17.79
N PRO A 85 11.55 -14.69 17.48
CA PRO A 85 11.45 -15.35 16.17
C PRO A 85 10.07 -15.94 15.96
N THR A 86 9.64 -15.95 14.71
CA THR A 86 8.36 -16.56 14.30
C THR A 86 8.62 -17.91 13.61
N PRO A 87 7.62 -18.82 13.55
CA PRO A 87 7.77 -20.06 12.80
C PRO A 87 8.11 -19.87 11.32
N ASP A 88 7.69 -18.73 10.74
CA ASP A 88 7.96 -18.39 9.32
C ASP A 88 9.37 -17.78 9.14
N GLN A 89 9.97 -17.25 10.21
CA GLN A 89 11.31 -16.66 10.23
C GLN A 89 12.00 -17.04 11.56
N PRO A 90 12.48 -18.27 11.67
CA PRO A 90 13.06 -18.79 12.91
C PRO A 90 14.50 -18.34 13.15
N ALA A 91 15.09 -17.49 12.31
CA ALA A 91 16.44 -16.98 12.50
C ALA A 91 16.58 -16.19 13.80
N ARG A 92 17.58 -16.54 14.62
CA ARG A 92 17.96 -15.78 15.84
C ARG A 92 18.92 -14.66 15.51
N VAL A 93 19.87 -14.89 14.63
CA VAL A 93 20.84 -13.90 14.14
C VAL A 93 20.56 -13.67 12.66
N ILE A 94 20.45 -12.40 12.27
CA ILE A 94 20.26 -11.96 10.89
C ILE A 94 21.35 -10.94 10.59
N TRP A 95 21.99 -11.03 9.42
CA TRP A 95 22.89 -10.01 8.93
C TRP A 95 22.64 -9.74 7.44
N ALA A 96 23.23 -8.66 6.94
CA ALA A 96 23.08 -8.26 5.55
C ALA A 96 24.43 -7.99 4.92
N GLU A 97 24.64 -8.56 3.73
CA GLU A 97 25.82 -8.37 2.91
C GLU A 97 25.48 -7.55 1.65
N ARG A 98 26.49 -6.85 1.11
CA ARG A 98 26.34 -6.15 -0.16
C ARG A 98 26.24 -7.16 -1.32
N GLY A 99 25.18 -7.08 -2.10
CA GLY A 99 25.04 -7.86 -3.31
C GLY A 99 25.81 -7.26 -4.51
N GLU A 100 25.77 -7.95 -5.64
CA GLU A 100 26.47 -7.56 -6.86
C GLU A 100 25.89 -6.26 -7.49
N ARG A 101 24.63 -5.94 -7.24
CA ARG A 101 23.99 -4.74 -7.79
C ARG A 101 24.13 -3.54 -6.85
N PRO A 102 24.25 -2.31 -7.39
CA PRO A 102 24.27 -1.11 -6.56
C PRO A 102 23.07 -1.05 -5.61
N ARG A 103 23.33 -0.82 -4.31
CA ARG A 103 22.34 -0.77 -3.22
C ARG A 103 21.59 -2.07 -2.93
N GLN A 104 22.00 -3.20 -3.53
CA GLN A 104 21.44 -4.50 -3.18
C GLN A 104 22.03 -4.97 -1.86
N MET A 105 21.18 -5.29 -0.89
CA MET A 105 21.54 -5.97 0.35
C MET A 105 20.94 -7.37 0.31
N ILE A 106 21.74 -8.38 0.63
CA ILE A 106 21.33 -9.78 0.73
C ILE A 106 21.30 -10.11 2.22
N GLU A 107 20.13 -10.47 2.72
CA GLU A 107 19.96 -10.85 4.11
C GLU A 107 20.17 -12.36 4.29
N TYR A 108 20.87 -12.73 5.35
CA TYR A 108 21.09 -14.09 5.79
C TYR A 108 20.56 -14.26 7.20
N GLY A 109 20.04 -15.44 7.49
CA GLY A 109 19.61 -15.83 8.82
C GLY A 109 20.35 -17.06 9.29
N ALA A 110 20.61 -17.17 10.57
CA ALA A 110 21.31 -18.29 11.16
C ALA A 110 20.54 -18.94 12.31
N SER A 111 20.76 -20.24 12.45
CA SER A 111 20.35 -21.08 13.57
C SER A 111 21.36 -22.22 13.77
N PHE A 112 21.18 -23.05 14.80
CA PHE A 112 21.94 -24.28 14.94
C PHE A 112 21.10 -25.48 14.49
N ALA A 113 21.78 -26.44 13.83
CA ALA A 113 21.20 -27.76 13.57
C ALA A 113 21.16 -28.58 14.89
N SER A 114 20.45 -29.72 14.84
CA SER A 114 20.35 -30.64 16.00
C SER A 114 21.68 -31.21 16.45
N ASP A 115 22.68 -31.29 15.59
CA ASP A 115 24.05 -31.73 15.86
C ASP A 115 24.96 -30.58 16.35
N GLY A 116 24.44 -29.37 16.48
CA GLY A 116 25.19 -28.17 16.89
C GLY A 116 25.95 -27.48 15.76
N SER A 117 25.86 -27.94 14.51
CA SER A 117 26.45 -27.25 13.36
C SER A 117 25.72 -25.96 13.04
N LEU A 118 26.43 -24.96 12.48
CA LEU A 118 25.86 -23.70 12.03
C LEU A 118 25.05 -23.92 10.78
N LEU A 119 23.76 -23.55 10.81
CA LEU A 119 22.88 -23.47 9.66
C LEU A 119 22.73 -22.01 9.24
N VAL A 120 22.97 -21.74 7.97
CA VAL A 120 22.78 -20.40 7.38
C VAL A 120 21.87 -20.51 6.18
N GLU A 121 20.91 -19.60 6.10
CA GLU A 121 19.97 -19.49 5.01
C GLU A 121 19.94 -18.06 4.47
N ARG A 122 19.96 -17.92 3.14
CA ARG A 122 19.65 -16.64 2.52
C ARG A 122 18.15 -16.36 2.68
N LEU A 123 17.82 -15.30 3.40
CA LEU A 123 16.43 -14.88 3.61
C LEU A 123 15.89 -14.26 2.34
N ARG A 124 14.89 -14.90 1.76
CA ARG A 124 14.20 -14.43 0.55
C ARG A 124 12.88 -13.79 0.98
N LYS A 125 12.93 -12.51 1.32
CA LYS A 125 11.68 -11.74 1.55
C LYS A 125 10.92 -11.59 0.24
N ALA A 126 9.61 -11.78 0.30
CA ALA A 126 8.75 -11.53 -0.85
C ALA A 126 8.67 -10.02 -1.12
N GLU A 127 9.02 -9.63 -2.33
CA GLU A 127 8.97 -8.21 -2.74
C GLU A 127 7.56 -7.76 -3.18
N VAL A 128 6.59 -8.67 -3.26
CA VAL A 128 5.25 -8.35 -3.80
C VAL A 128 4.50 -7.33 -2.94
N ALA A 129 4.62 -7.42 -1.62
CA ALA A 129 3.97 -6.47 -0.72
C ALA A 129 4.54 -5.05 -0.92
N GLN A 130 5.87 -4.92 -1.03
CA GLN A 130 6.53 -3.67 -1.37
C GLN A 130 6.13 -3.14 -2.76
N ARG A 131 5.89 -4.06 -3.73
CA ARG A 131 5.40 -3.66 -5.06
C ARG A 131 4.00 -3.09 -5.01
N VAL A 132 3.10 -3.66 -4.21
CA VAL A 132 1.75 -3.11 -4.01
C VAL A 132 1.84 -1.75 -3.31
N ASP A 133 2.72 -1.59 -2.33
CA ASP A 133 2.95 -0.31 -1.66
C ASP A 133 3.54 0.73 -2.64
N ARG A 134 4.47 0.34 -3.50
CA ARG A 134 4.96 1.22 -4.56
C ARG A 134 3.84 1.62 -5.55
N MET A 135 2.89 0.72 -5.87
CA MET A 135 1.70 1.08 -6.65
C MET A 135 0.80 2.06 -5.90
N HIS A 136 0.70 1.96 -4.58
CA HIS A 136 0.00 2.95 -3.77
C HIS A 136 0.67 4.32 -3.83
N GLN A 137 1.99 4.39 -3.65
CA GLN A 137 2.73 5.65 -3.58
C GLN A 137 2.90 6.33 -4.94
N LEU A 138 3.21 5.57 -5.99
CA LEU A 138 3.66 6.07 -7.30
C LEU A 138 2.72 5.70 -8.45
N VAL A 139 1.62 5.03 -8.18
CA VAL A 139 0.55 4.60 -9.11
C VAL A 139 1.06 3.84 -10.35
N GLY A 140 2.25 3.22 -10.23
CA GLY A 140 2.86 2.51 -11.34
C GLY A 140 3.34 3.43 -12.47
N LEU A 141 3.72 4.67 -12.20
CA LEU A 141 4.35 5.52 -13.20
C LEU A 141 5.73 4.94 -13.55
N PRO A 142 6.03 4.68 -14.85
CA PRO A 142 7.34 4.17 -15.29
C PRO A 142 8.38 5.28 -15.35
N LEU A 143 8.59 5.96 -14.22
CA LEU A 143 9.49 7.11 -14.05
C LEU A 143 10.41 6.87 -12.85
N PRO A 144 11.55 7.58 -12.75
CA PRO A 144 12.34 7.61 -11.52
C PRO A 144 11.48 8.00 -10.31
N ASP A 145 11.76 7.39 -9.15
CA ASP A 145 10.91 7.49 -7.95
C ASP A 145 10.73 8.93 -7.45
N ASP A 146 11.76 9.74 -7.53
CA ASP A 146 11.74 11.15 -7.16
C ASP A 146 10.77 11.95 -8.05
N ILE A 147 10.80 11.73 -9.37
CA ILE A 147 9.89 12.38 -10.31
C ILE A 147 8.45 11.90 -10.09
N ALA A 148 8.25 10.59 -9.99
CA ALA A 148 6.93 10.01 -9.76
C ALA A 148 6.31 10.48 -8.43
N ARG A 149 7.12 10.59 -7.36
CA ARG A 149 6.70 11.11 -6.05
C ARG A 149 6.27 12.56 -6.12
N ASN A 150 7.02 13.41 -6.82
CA ASN A 150 6.65 14.82 -7.01
C ASN A 150 5.34 14.97 -7.80
N ILE A 151 5.13 14.14 -8.83
CA ILE A 151 3.85 14.11 -9.57
C ILE A 151 2.72 13.70 -8.63
N MET A 152 2.90 12.65 -7.81
CA MET A 152 1.89 12.22 -6.86
C MET A 152 1.67 13.24 -5.74
N GLY A 153 2.68 14.00 -5.35
CA GLY A 153 2.54 15.15 -4.47
C GLY A 153 1.60 16.23 -5.02
N ALA A 154 1.78 16.58 -6.29
CA ALA A 154 0.88 17.50 -6.98
C ALA A 154 -0.55 16.92 -7.08
N VAL A 155 -0.69 15.63 -7.33
CA VAL A 155 -1.99 14.92 -7.32
C VAL A 155 -2.63 14.94 -5.94
N ALA A 156 -1.87 14.72 -4.86
CA ALA A 156 -2.36 14.78 -3.48
C ALA A 156 -2.85 16.19 -3.10
N LEU A 157 -2.11 17.23 -3.50
CA LEU A 157 -2.55 18.62 -3.30
C LEU A 157 -3.83 18.93 -4.09
N ALA A 158 -3.89 18.52 -5.35
CA ALA A 158 -5.08 18.66 -6.18
C ALA A 158 -6.28 17.89 -5.58
N TYR A 159 -6.05 16.69 -5.05
CA TYR A 159 -7.07 15.93 -4.34
C TYR A 159 -7.62 16.68 -3.10
N ALA A 160 -6.76 17.30 -2.29
CA ALA A 160 -7.20 18.12 -1.16
C ALA A 160 -8.11 19.28 -1.63
N VAL A 161 -7.75 19.95 -2.74
CA VAL A 161 -8.57 21.01 -3.34
C VAL A 161 -9.89 20.45 -3.89
N ALA A 162 -9.88 19.26 -4.52
CA ALA A 162 -11.09 18.60 -4.99
C ALA A 162 -12.03 18.25 -3.82
N LEU A 163 -11.48 17.77 -2.71
CA LEU A 163 -12.24 17.43 -1.51
C LEU A 163 -12.93 18.66 -0.90
N LEU A 164 -12.18 19.76 -0.72
CA LEU A 164 -12.72 21.02 -0.19
C LEU A 164 -13.79 21.60 -1.13
N SER A 165 -13.52 21.61 -2.44
CA SER A 165 -14.48 22.13 -3.43
C SER A 165 -15.75 21.26 -3.49
N GLY A 166 -15.61 19.95 -3.41
CA GLY A 166 -16.74 19.01 -3.34
C GLY A 166 -17.60 19.22 -2.10
N LEU A 167 -16.96 19.42 -0.95
CA LEU A 167 -17.66 19.73 0.30
C LEU A 167 -18.46 21.04 0.19
N ILE A 168 -17.87 22.12 -0.34
CA ILE A 168 -18.55 23.39 -0.54
C ILE A 168 -19.79 23.23 -1.47
N VAL A 169 -19.64 22.45 -2.54
CA VAL A 169 -20.76 22.17 -3.48
C VAL A 169 -21.86 21.37 -2.81
N LEU A 170 -21.52 20.47 -1.91
CA LEU A 170 -22.48 19.59 -1.23
C LEU A 170 -23.19 20.26 -0.04
N LEU A 171 -22.55 21.20 0.65
CA LEU A 171 -23.07 21.82 1.89
C LEU A 171 -24.54 22.25 1.82
N PRO A 172 -25.05 22.89 0.73
CA PRO A 172 -26.44 23.33 0.66
C PRO A 172 -27.48 22.20 0.67
N THR A 173 -27.11 20.99 0.19
CA THR A 173 -27.99 19.82 0.05
C THR A 173 -27.56 18.64 0.90
N LEU A 174 -26.57 18.82 1.79
CA LEU A 174 -25.93 17.75 2.54
C LEU A 174 -26.93 16.83 3.27
N ALA A 175 -27.89 17.42 3.98
CA ALA A 175 -28.88 16.66 4.74
C ALA A 175 -29.85 15.87 3.84
N GLU A 176 -30.20 16.42 2.67
CA GLU A 176 -31.08 15.78 1.70
C GLU A 176 -30.37 14.67 0.92
N ASP A 177 -29.10 14.88 0.58
CA ASP A 177 -28.31 13.94 -0.22
C ASP A 177 -27.68 12.81 0.61
N MET A 178 -27.56 12.97 1.93
CA MET A 178 -26.96 11.97 2.84
C MET A 178 -27.66 10.60 2.76
N PHE A 179 -29.00 10.60 2.64
CA PHE A 179 -29.81 9.37 2.59
C PHE A 179 -30.47 9.14 1.23
N ALA A 180 -30.13 9.94 0.24
CA ALA A 180 -30.72 9.86 -1.09
C ALA A 180 -29.97 8.86 -1.98
N LEU A 181 -30.35 7.60 -1.94
CA LEU A 181 -29.87 6.59 -2.90
C LEU A 181 -31.01 6.15 -3.82
N ARG A 182 -31.17 6.84 -4.94
CA ARG A 182 -32.23 6.60 -5.91
C ARG A 182 -31.77 5.63 -7.00
N ILE A 183 -32.03 4.35 -6.80
CA ILE A 183 -31.78 3.31 -7.79
C ILE A 183 -32.94 3.27 -8.76
N GLY A 184 -32.74 3.73 -10.02
CA GLY A 184 -33.83 3.81 -10.99
C GLY A 184 -33.40 4.05 -12.44
N LYS A 185 -34.36 4.44 -13.27
CA LYS A 185 -34.17 4.64 -14.73
C LYS A 185 -33.22 5.80 -15.07
N ASN A 186 -33.01 6.77 -14.17
CA ASN A 186 -32.09 7.90 -14.37
C ASN A 186 -30.67 7.57 -13.91
N ILE A 187 -29.86 7.06 -14.84
CA ILE A 187 -28.49 6.61 -14.59
C ILE A 187 -27.59 7.73 -14.06
N LYS A 188 -27.72 8.96 -14.59
CA LYS A 188 -26.96 10.12 -14.12
C LYS A 188 -27.25 10.41 -12.65
N ARG A 189 -28.53 10.37 -12.25
CA ARG A 189 -28.94 10.61 -10.86
C ARG A 189 -28.45 9.51 -9.94
N MET A 190 -28.52 8.27 -10.37
CA MET A 190 -27.99 7.13 -9.61
C MET A 190 -26.49 7.26 -9.32
N TRP A 191 -25.69 7.65 -10.35
CA TRP A 191 -24.26 7.87 -10.12
C TRP A 191 -23.96 9.07 -9.24
N LEU A 192 -24.77 10.15 -9.32
CA LEU A 192 -24.65 11.30 -8.43
C LEU A 192 -24.94 10.90 -6.98
N ASP A 193 -26.04 10.20 -6.75
CA ASP A 193 -26.42 9.76 -5.41
C ASP A 193 -25.36 8.79 -4.83
N ALA A 194 -24.82 7.87 -5.64
CA ALA A 194 -23.76 6.97 -5.23
C ALA A 194 -22.45 7.72 -4.91
N HIS A 195 -22.07 8.69 -5.76
CA HIS A 195 -20.87 9.51 -5.52
C HIS A 195 -21.00 10.35 -4.26
N ASN A 196 -22.15 11.02 -4.06
CA ASN A 196 -22.41 11.81 -2.86
C ASN A 196 -22.41 10.94 -1.59
N ALA A 197 -23.09 9.79 -1.62
CA ALA A 197 -23.13 8.87 -0.49
C ALA A 197 -21.72 8.38 -0.12
N LEU A 198 -20.92 7.91 -1.10
CA LEU A 198 -19.53 7.50 -0.86
C LEU A 198 -18.72 8.66 -0.27
N GLY A 199 -18.83 9.87 -0.87
CA GLY A 199 -18.09 11.04 -0.41
C GLY A 199 -18.46 11.49 1.01
N ILE A 200 -19.75 11.45 1.37
CA ILE A 200 -20.22 11.86 2.69
C ILE A 200 -19.74 10.87 3.78
N PHE A 201 -20.00 9.57 3.57
CA PHE A 201 -19.68 8.55 4.58
C PHE A 201 -18.18 8.35 4.78
N SER A 202 -17.37 8.55 3.75
CA SER A 202 -15.92 8.45 3.85
C SER A 202 -15.20 9.79 4.06
N LEU A 203 -15.94 10.90 4.23
CA LEU A 203 -15.35 12.25 4.34
C LEU A 203 -14.29 12.40 5.44
N PRO A 204 -14.50 11.92 6.69
CA PRO A 204 -13.47 12.04 7.73
C PRO A 204 -12.17 11.32 7.33
N PHE A 205 -12.28 10.13 6.75
CA PHE A 205 -11.15 9.36 6.24
C PHE A 205 -10.45 10.13 5.11
N HIS A 206 -11.19 10.67 4.14
CA HIS A 206 -10.61 11.42 3.03
C HIS A 206 -9.89 12.70 3.50
N LEU A 207 -10.40 13.40 4.52
CA LEU A 207 -9.72 14.56 5.10
C LEU A 207 -8.37 14.19 5.70
N VAL A 208 -8.33 13.11 6.48
CA VAL A 208 -7.10 12.57 7.08
C VAL A 208 -6.11 12.18 5.98
N ILE A 209 -6.55 11.37 5.01
CA ILE A 209 -5.67 10.89 3.93
C ILE A 209 -5.18 12.04 3.05
N ALA A 210 -6.03 13.02 2.70
CA ALA A 210 -5.60 14.16 1.89
C ALA A 210 -4.50 14.97 2.58
N LEU A 211 -4.71 15.30 3.88
CA LEU A 211 -3.74 16.06 4.65
C LEU A 211 -2.41 15.32 4.81
N THR A 212 -2.47 14.06 5.23
CA THR A 212 -1.27 13.26 5.47
C THR A 212 -0.52 12.93 4.18
N SER A 213 -1.21 12.71 3.06
CA SER A 213 -0.58 12.47 1.75
C SER A 213 0.19 13.68 1.25
N VAL A 214 -0.31 14.90 1.46
CA VAL A 214 0.42 16.14 1.10
C VAL A 214 1.70 16.25 1.92
N VAL A 215 1.61 16.00 3.25
CA VAL A 215 2.78 16.05 4.13
C VAL A 215 3.83 15.01 3.69
N PHE A 216 3.42 13.77 3.40
CA PHE A 216 4.35 12.71 2.99
C PHE A 216 4.97 12.94 1.61
N ALA A 217 4.21 13.49 0.67
CA ALA A 217 4.75 13.77 -0.66
C ALA A 217 5.80 14.88 -0.66
N PHE A 218 5.68 15.83 0.25
CA PHE A 218 6.56 16.99 0.38
C PHE A 218 7.37 16.97 1.70
N HIS A 219 7.65 15.78 2.25
CA HIS A 219 8.33 15.66 3.56
C HIS A 219 9.73 16.27 3.55
N ASP A 220 10.53 16.10 2.47
CA ASP A 220 11.89 16.64 2.41
C ASP A 220 11.93 18.16 2.56
N PRO A 221 11.22 18.98 1.73
CA PRO A 221 11.18 20.41 1.94
C PRO A 221 10.48 20.82 3.25
N PHE A 222 9.53 20.02 3.73
CA PHE A 222 8.83 20.27 4.98
C PHE A 222 9.76 20.09 6.18
N TYR A 223 10.49 18.98 6.25
CA TYR A 223 11.45 18.70 7.31
C TYR A 223 12.64 19.65 7.27
N GLY A 224 13.20 19.96 6.08
CA GLY A 224 14.28 20.92 5.96
C GLY A 224 13.90 22.36 6.34
N THR A 225 12.61 22.74 6.17
CA THR A 225 12.10 24.02 6.67
C THR A 225 11.92 23.99 8.19
N GLN A 226 11.43 22.89 8.72
CA GLN A 226 11.27 22.65 10.15
C GLN A 226 12.63 22.70 10.86
N GLU A 227 13.62 21.97 10.36
CA GLU A 227 14.98 21.94 10.89
C GLU A 227 15.54 23.35 11.06
N LYS A 228 15.41 24.17 10.01
CA LYS A 228 15.86 25.56 10.07
C LYS A 228 15.03 26.45 10.99
N ALA A 229 13.70 26.32 10.97
CA ALA A 229 12.80 27.22 11.68
C ALA A 229 12.69 26.91 13.20
N LEU A 230 12.77 25.63 13.59
CA LEU A 230 12.59 25.20 14.97
C LEU A 230 13.91 24.87 15.67
N TYR A 231 14.88 24.33 14.94
CA TYR A 231 16.16 23.85 15.52
C TYR A 231 17.36 24.69 15.09
N GLY A 232 17.16 25.82 14.38
CA GLY A 232 18.25 26.70 13.97
C GLY A 232 19.20 26.12 12.90
N GLY A 233 18.84 24.99 12.31
CA GLY A 233 19.63 24.29 11.28
C GLY A 233 20.58 23.23 11.85
N GLU A 234 20.58 22.99 13.16
CA GLU A 234 21.33 21.91 13.79
C GLU A 234 20.36 21.05 14.60
N ILE A 235 20.09 19.84 14.10
CA ILE A 235 19.47 18.80 14.92
C ILE A 235 20.61 18.11 15.64
N ASP A 236 20.68 18.31 16.95
CA ASP A 236 21.57 17.53 17.80
C ASP A 236 21.03 16.09 17.91
N TRP A 237 21.66 15.19 17.19
CA TRP A 237 21.35 13.76 17.25
C TRP A 237 21.88 13.08 18.51
N GLY A 238 22.37 13.86 19.48
CA GLY A 238 22.99 13.40 20.70
C GLY A 238 24.39 12.83 20.44
N GLU A 239 25.44 13.49 20.93
CA GLU A 239 26.75 12.86 21.01
C GLU A 239 26.65 11.74 22.05
N HIS A 240 26.73 10.50 21.60
CA HIS A 240 26.89 9.37 22.51
C HIS A 240 28.33 9.36 23.00
N ASP A 241 28.53 9.39 24.30
CA ASP A 241 29.85 9.23 24.89
C ASP A 241 30.51 7.95 24.33
N PRO A 242 31.73 8.06 23.80
CA PRO A 242 32.41 6.89 23.24
C PRO A 242 32.58 5.81 24.31
N ALA A 243 32.17 4.58 23.97
CA ALA A 243 32.36 3.46 24.87
C ALA A 243 33.85 3.32 25.28
N PRO A 244 34.16 2.92 26.50
CA PRO A 244 35.52 2.65 26.91
C PRO A 244 36.16 1.60 25.99
N ILE A 245 37.36 1.88 25.48
CA ILE A 245 38.09 0.99 24.58
C ILE A 245 38.24 -0.40 25.22
N GLY A 246 37.77 -1.43 24.52
CA GLY A 246 37.87 -2.83 25.00
C GLY A 246 36.65 -3.34 25.78
N SER A 247 35.57 -2.56 25.91
CA SER A 247 34.33 -3.02 26.52
C SER A 247 33.62 -4.03 25.60
N ALA A 248 33.20 -5.17 26.15
CA ALA A 248 32.33 -6.11 25.44
C ALA A 248 30.87 -5.67 25.58
N PRO A 249 30.05 -5.75 24.51
CA PRO A 249 28.65 -5.46 24.62
C PRO A 249 27.95 -6.44 25.57
N LEU A 250 26.85 -5.99 26.18
CA LEU A 250 26.04 -6.82 27.06
C LEU A 250 25.36 -7.94 26.25
N PRO A 251 25.15 -9.13 26.84
CA PRO A 251 24.39 -10.19 26.21
C PRO A 251 22.93 -9.76 25.89
N ALA A 252 22.38 -10.25 24.79
CA ALA A 252 21.07 -9.87 24.32
C ALA A 252 19.93 -10.09 25.35
N HIS A 253 20.03 -11.15 26.15
CA HIS A 253 19.06 -11.42 27.22
C HIS A 253 19.15 -10.40 28.36
N GLU A 254 20.34 -9.87 28.64
CA GLU A 254 20.54 -8.81 29.63
C GLU A 254 20.10 -7.46 29.09
N LEU A 255 20.38 -7.16 27.80
CA LEU A 255 19.84 -5.99 27.11
C LEU A 255 18.32 -6.00 27.15
N LEU A 256 17.69 -7.16 26.92
CA LEU A 256 16.22 -7.29 26.99
C LEU A 256 15.69 -7.03 28.40
N ALA A 257 16.35 -7.54 29.42
CA ALA A 257 15.96 -7.31 30.81
C ALA A 257 16.03 -5.82 31.17
N ARG A 258 17.11 -5.12 30.77
CA ARG A 258 17.30 -3.68 31.00
C ARG A 258 16.31 -2.83 30.19
N ALA A 259 16.06 -3.19 28.91
CA ALA A 259 15.09 -2.53 28.08
C ALA A 259 13.66 -2.66 28.65
N ASN A 260 13.26 -3.85 29.10
CA ASN A 260 11.96 -4.08 29.73
C ASN A 260 11.77 -3.30 31.03
N ALA A 261 12.84 -3.11 31.80
CA ALA A 261 12.79 -2.31 33.03
C ALA A 261 12.62 -0.82 32.75
N GLN A 262 13.23 -0.29 31.67
CA GLN A 262 13.14 1.12 31.26
C GLN A 262 11.87 1.43 30.45
N LEU A 263 11.40 0.45 29.67
CA LEU A 263 10.26 0.59 28.75
C LEU A 263 9.11 -0.38 29.12
N PRO A 264 8.44 -0.20 30.25
CA PRO A 264 7.37 -1.11 30.69
C PRO A 264 6.22 -1.11 29.66
N GLY A 265 5.91 -2.30 29.10
CA GLY A 265 4.85 -2.51 28.10
C GLY A 265 5.27 -2.28 26.66
N PHE A 266 6.56 -2.05 26.39
CA PHE A 266 7.15 -2.09 25.06
C PHE A 266 7.61 -3.52 24.76
N GLU A 267 7.09 -4.11 23.69
CA GLU A 267 7.50 -5.44 23.22
C GLU A 267 8.70 -5.31 22.28
N VAL A 268 9.86 -5.77 22.72
CA VAL A 268 11.08 -5.78 21.91
C VAL A 268 11.04 -6.95 20.92
N TYR A 269 11.14 -6.66 19.62
CA TYR A 269 11.20 -7.68 18.57
C TYR A 269 12.63 -8.07 18.19
N SER A 270 13.53 -7.08 18.12
CA SER A 270 14.92 -7.32 17.77
C SER A 270 15.81 -6.20 18.27
N PHE A 271 17.09 -6.54 18.48
CA PHE A 271 18.20 -5.61 18.60
C PHE A 271 18.94 -5.56 17.28
N GLY A 272 19.14 -4.38 16.71
CA GLY A 272 19.99 -4.13 15.56
C GLY A 272 21.34 -3.60 16.03
N PHE A 273 22.43 -4.10 15.47
CA PHE A 273 23.79 -3.67 15.77
C PHE A 273 24.46 -3.23 14.48
N GLN A 274 25.24 -2.15 14.55
CA GLN A 274 25.99 -1.62 13.42
C GLN A 274 27.30 -1.02 13.91
N GLN A 275 28.41 -1.24 13.18
CA GLN A 275 29.63 -0.52 13.41
C GLN A 275 29.56 0.87 12.78
N ASN A 276 29.88 1.91 13.53
CA ASN A 276 30.05 3.25 13.04
C ASN A 276 31.39 3.42 12.30
N ARG A 277 31.66 4.62 11.77
CA ARG A 277 32.90 4.90 11.02
C ARG A 277 34.18 4.75 11.86
N ASP A 278 34.08 4.87 13.17
CA ASP A 278 35.17 4.78 14.12
C ASP A 278 35.35 3.34 14.65
N GLY A 279 34.57 2.39 14.15
CA GLY A 279 34.61 0.97 14.54
C GLY A 279 33.90 0.69 15.86
N GLN A 280 33.16 1.65 16.42
CA GLN A 280 32.36 1.43 17.63
C GLN A 280 31.04 0.77 17.28
N LEU A 281 30.55 -0.08 18.17
CA LEU A 281 29.28 -0.77 18.02
C LEU A 281 28.16 0.12 18.54
N GLU A 282 27.24 0.50 17.64
CA GLU A 282 25.98 1.14 17.94
C GLU A 282 24.86 0.11 17.96
N ALA A 283 23.88 0.29 18.83
CA ALA A 283 22.72 -0.59 18.85
C ALA A 283 21.40 0.19 18.84
N GLY A 284 20.37 -0.48 18.34
CA GLY A 284 19.00 0.01 18.35
C GLY A 284 18.01 -1.09 18.72
N ILE A 285 16.89 -0.67 19.27
CA ILE A 285 15.74 -1.54 19.57
C ILE A 285 14.67 -1.33 18.52
N ILE A 286 14.12 -2.42 18.02
CA ILE A 286 12.90 -2.43 17.21
C ILE A 286 11.82 -3.15 18.00
N GLY A 287 10.66 -2.52 18.17
CA GLY A 287 9.57 -3.11 18.94
C GLY A 287 8.26 -2.33 18.80
N LEU A 288 7.31 -2.59 19.69
CA LEU A 288 5.97 -1.97 19.67
C LEU A 288 5.46 -1.72 21.09
N ASP A 289 4.91 -0.55 21.34
CA ASP A 289 4.12 -0.27 22.54
C ASP A 289 2.63 -0.21 22.15
N LEU A 290 1.88 -1.27 22.45
CA LEU A 290 0.46 -1.37 22.15
C LEU A 290 -0.41 -0.32 22.86
N ARG A 291 0.06 0.22 24.00
CA ARG A 291 -0.67 1.25 24.75
C ARG A 291 -0.64 2.60 24.03
N ARG A 292 0.33 2.82 23.16
CA ARG A 292 0.58 4.06 22.44
C ARG A 292 0.36 3.94 20.93
N GLY A 293 -0.35 2.89 20.50
CA GLY A 293 -0.60 2.60 19.09
C GLY A 293 -1.26 3.74 18.30
N ALA A 294 -2.01 4.62 18.96
CA ALA A 294 -2.61 5.80 18.33
C ALA A 294 -1.56 6.87 17.91
N ARG A 295 -0.34 6.81 18.43
CA ARG A 295 0.71 7.79 18.18
C ARG A 295 1.94 7.21 17.48
N GLY A 296 1.94 5.91 17.14
CA GLY A 296 3.10 5.20 16.64
C GLY A 296 2.95 4.66 15.23
N ARG A 297 4.09 4.33 14.63
CA ARG A 297 4.18 3.46 13.45
C ARG A 297 3.89 2.02 13.87
N THR A 298 3.75 1.11 12.90
CA THR A 298 3.64 -0.33 13.15
C THR A 298 4.82 -0.89 13.96
N TYR A 299 6.00 -0.27 13.80
CA TYR A 299 7.19 -0.53 14.60
C TYR A 299 7.74 0.80 15.09
N MET A 300 8.27 0.79 16.31
CA MET A 300 9.04 1.87 16.90
C MET A 300 10.49 1.46 16.90
N GLN A 301 11.37 2.41 16.67
CA GLN A 301 12.81 2.20 16.71
C GLN A 301 13.40 3.29 17.59
N THR A 302 14.36 2.90 18.44
CA THR A 302 15.12 3.84 19.25
C THR A 302 16.54 3.33 19.46
N HIS A 303 17.42 4.21 19.90
CA HIS A 303 18.80 3.88 20.22
C HIS A 303 18.92 3.18 21.58
N LEU A 304 19.90 2.29 21.67
CA LEU A 304 20.28 1.57 22.89
C LEU A 304 21.80 1.58 22.96
N ASP A 305 22.34 1.96 24.09
CA ASP A 305 23.77 1.75 24.37
C ASP A 305 24.02 0.24 24.59
N PRO A 306 24.81 -0.43 23.73
CA PRO A 306 25.02 -1.86 23.81
C PRO A 306 25.87 -2.27 25.02
N TYR A 307 26.58 -1.35 25.69
CA TYR A 307 27.49 -1.61 26.81
C TYR A 307 26.81 -1.39 28.14
N THR A 308 25.95 -0.40 28.27
CA THR A 308 25.23 -0.08 29.52
C THR A 308 23.79 -0.57 29.51
N GLY A 309 23.20 -0.81 28.32
CA GLY A 309 21.79 -1.14 28.15
C GLY A 309 20.87 0.06 28.41
N THR A 310 21.41 1.29 28.40
CA THR A 310 20.60 2.51 28.51
C THR A 310 19.83 2.74 27.22
N VAL A 311 18.55 3.00 27.33
CA VAL A 311 17.67 3.25 26.18
C VAL A 311 17.45 4.73 26.01
N ASP A 312 17.66 5.25 24.81
CA ASP A 312 17.23 6.59 24.46
C ASP A 312 15.72 6.59 24.23
N THR A 313 14.99 7.41 24.98
CA THR A 313 13.53 7.48 24.91
C THR A 313 13.02 8.63 24.06
N HIS A 314 13.89 9.54 23.59
CA HIS A 314 13.46 10.75 22.87
C HIS A 314 12.68 10.46 21.60
N ASP A 315 12.99 9.39 20.91
CA ASP A 315 12.30 8.94 19.69
C ASP A 315 11.03 8.10 19.97
N LEU A 316 10.71 7.86 21.24
CA LEU A 316 9.56 7.04 21.59
C LEU A 316 8.31 7.90 21.87
N PRO A 317 7.12 7.49 21.37
CA PRO A 317 5.87 8.19 21.61
C PRO A 317 5.61 8.43 23.11
N GLY A 318 5.31 9.67 23.45
CA GLY A 318 5.09 10.15 24.82
C GLY A 318 6.32 10.68 25.54
N HIS A 319 7.48 10.63 24.88
CA HIS A 319 8.73 11.25 25.29
C HIS A 319 9.22 12.28 24.26
N MET A 320 8.67 12.23 23.04
CA MET A 320 8.94 13.16 21.96
C MET A 320 8.48 14.58 22.31
N ASP A 321 9.12 15.58 21.69
CA ASP A 321 8.61 16.94 21.70
C ASP A 321 7.25 17.02 20.95
N GLY A 322 6.49 18.11 21.16
CA GLY A 322 5.15 18.25 20.62
C GLY A 322 5.07 18.24 19.09
N TRP A 323 6.16 18.62 18.40
CA TRP A 323 6.23 18.59 16.96
C TRP A 323 6.47 17.15 16.46
N SER A 324 7.43 16.45 17.01
CA SER A 324 7.72 15.04 16.69
C SER A 324 6.51 14.15 16.97
N GLU A 325 5.78 14.40 18.07
CA GLU A 325 4.50 13.75 18.34
C GLU A 325 3.45 14.03 17.26
N ALA A 326 3.36 15.27 16.77
CA ALA A 326 2.43 15.62 15.68
C ALA A 326 2.81 14.89 14.37
N VAL A 327 4.09 14.89 13.99
CA VAL A 327 4.58 14.14 12.82
C VAL A 327 4.28 12.65 12.96
N ASN A 328 4.54 12.08 14.13
CA ASN A 328 4.26 10.68 14.40
C ASN A 328 2.74 10.35 14.32
N ALA A 329 1.88 11.28 14.74
CA ALA A 329 0.44 11.17 14.58
C ALA A 329 0.02 11.14 13.10
N PHE A 330 0.66 11.90 12.20
CA PHE A 330 0.40 11.82 10.76
C PHE A 330 0.69 10.43 10.21
N PHE A 331 1.80 9.79 10.64
CA PHE A 331 2.08 8.40 10.28
C PHE A 331 1.01 7.44 10.80
N ALA A 332 0.65 7.53 12.08
CA ALA A 332 -0.36 6.68 12.68
C ALA A 332 -1.72 6.81 11.98
N LEU A 333 -2.14 8.04 11.68
CA LEU A 333 -3.39 8.33 10.99
C LEU A 333 -3.37 7.88 9.53
N HIS A 334 -2.25 8.01 8.83
CA HIS A 334 -2.16 7.56 7.43
C HIS A 334 -2.17 6.04 7.33
N PHE A 335 -1.35 5.37 8.13
CA PHE A 335 -1.19 3.92 8.09
C PHE A 335 -2.27 3.15 8.85
N GLY A 336 -3.15 3.82 9.59
CA GLY A 336 -4.13 3.14 10.44
C GLY A 336 -3.47 2.20 11.44
N SER A 337 -2.29 2.56 11.97
CA SER A 337 -1.48 1.73 12.86
C SER A 337 -1.96 1.72 14.31
N TYR A 338 -3.14 2.26 14.57
CA TYR A 338 -3.84 2.28 15.85
C TYR A 338 -5.11 1.44 15.80
N GLY A 339 -5.64 1.05 16.95
CA GLY A 339 -6.94 0.34 17.03
C GLY A 339 -6.97 -1.07 16.43
N GLY A 340 -5.82 -1.63 16.10
CA GLY A 340 -5.67 -3.01 15.67
C GLY A 340 -6.39 -3.36 14.37
N ASN A 341 -6.80 -4.63 14.25
CA ASN A 341 -7.41 -5.15 13.01
C ASN A 341 -8.75 -4.50 12.66
N ALA A 342 -9.52 -4.03 13.65
CA ALA A 342 -10.81 -3.37 13.38
C ALA A 342 -10.61 -2.07 12.58
N VAL A 343 -9.64 -1.24 12.97
CA VAL A 343 -9.29 0.00 12.26
C VAL A 343 -8.70 -0.34 10.88
N ARG A 344 -7.82 -1.33 10.77
CA ARG A 344 -7.26 -1.76 9.49
C ARG A 344 -8.36 -2.17 8.49
N TRP A 345 -9.34 -2.95 8.91
CA TRP A 345 -10.49 -3.31 8.06
C TRP A 345 -11.35 -2.10 7.70
N LEU A 346 -11.54 -1.15 8.63
CA LEU A 346 -12.21 0.11 8.32
C LEU A 346 -11.46 0.89 7.23
N TYR A 347 -10.13 0.97 7.31
CA TYR A 347 -9.31 1.61 6.28
C TYR A 347 -9.39 0.90 4.94
N VAL A 348 -9.41 -0.44 4.91
CA VAL A 348 -9.67 -1.20 3.68
C VAL A 348 -11.01 -0.80 3.06
N LEU A 349 -12.08 -0.79 3.85
CA LEU A 349 -13.41 -0.42 3.36
C LEU A 349 -13.46 1.03 2.87
N MET A 350 -12.85 1.95 3.61
CA MET A 350 -12.81 3.37 3.21
C MET A 350 -11.89 3.59 2.00
N GLY A 351 -10.78 2.87 1.89
CA GLY A 351 -9.89 2.90 0.72
C GLY A 351 -10.60 2.39 -0.55
N LEU A 352 -11.32 1.27 -0.46
CA LEU A 352 -12.15 0.76 -1.56
C LEU A 352 -13.31 1.71 -1.90
N ALA A 353 -13.94 2.33 -0.90
CA ALA A 353 -14.95 3.35 -1.11
C ALA A 353 -14.37 4.58 -1.82
N GLY A 354 -13.15 5.00 -1.47
CA GLY A 354 -12.41 6.06 -2.15
C GLY A 354 -12.11 5.71 -3.62
N ALA A 355 -11.60 4.52 -3.90
CA ALA A 355 -11.41 4.06 -5.27
C ALA A 355 -12.74 4.09 -6.06
N ALA A 356 -13.84 3.60 -5.46
CA ALA A 356 -15.17 3.67 -6.07
C ALA A 356 -15.66 5.11 -6.24
N LEU A 357 -15.31 6.03 -5.33
CA LEU A 357 -15.64 7.46 -5.44
C LEU A 357 -15.02 8.08 -6.69
N PHE A 358 -13.74 7.85 -6.97
CA PHE A 358 -13.09 8.36 -8.18
C PHE A 358 -13.64 7.70 -9.44
N TYR A 359 -13.90 6.41 -9.41
CA TYR A 359 -14.54 5.71 -10.52
C TYR A 359 -15.93 6.28 -10.83
N THR A 360 -16.80 6.44 -9.83
CA THR A 360 -18.15 6.98 -10.00
C THR A 360 -18.15 8.44 -10.43
N GLY A 361 -17.15 9.24 -10.03
CA GLY A 361 -16.94 10.61 -10.49
C GLY A 361 -16.74 10.68 -12.00
N ASN A 362 -15.87 9.81 -12.55
CA ASN A 362 -15.68 9.71 -14.00
C ASN A 362 -16.95 9.26 -14.74
N LEU A 363 -17.67 8.27 -14.19
CA LEU A 363 -18.95 7.83 -14.77
C LEU A 363 -19.99 8.95 -14.78
N LEU A 364 -20.08 9.72 -13.70
CA LEU A 364 -20.99 10.87 -13.61
C LEU A 364 -20.66 11.95 -14.66
N TRP A 365 -19.37 12.21 -14.86
CA TRP A 365 -18.94 13.16 -15.90
C TRP A 365 -19.31 12.68 -17.30
N VAL A 366 -19.05 11.41 -17.63
CA VAL A 366 -19.41 10.79 -18.91
C VAL A 366 -20.91 10.91 -19.17
N GLU A 367 -21.75 10.56 -18.20
CA GLU A 367 -23.20 10.66 -18.31
C GLU A 367 -23.68 12.12 -18.41
N SER A 368 -22.98 13.08 -17.81
CA SER A 368 -23.34 14.50 -17.89
C SER A 368 -23.11 15.10 -19.29
N ARG A 369 -22.28 14.48 -20.12
CA ARG A 369 -21.93 14.94 -21.47
C ARG A 369 -22.81 14.38 -22.58
N ARG A 370 -23.79 13.54 -22.24
CA ARG A 370 -24.80 13.08 -23.20
C ARG A 370 -25.68 14.25 -23.62
N ARG A 371 -25.70 14.58 -24.91
CA ARG A 371 -26.50 15.69 -25.46
C ARG A 371 -27.63 15.16 -26.35
N LYS A 372 -28.85 15.59 -26.05
CA LYS A 372 -30.00 15.40 -26.95
C LYS A 372 -29.77 16.22 -28.21
N GLN A 373 -29.80 15.59 -29.39
CA GLN A 373 -29.82 16.32 -30.65
C GLN A 373 -31.20 16.92 -30.84
N ARG A 374 -31.26 18.23 -31.19
CA ARG A 374 -32.53 18.91 -31.49
C ARG A 374 -33.20 18.23 -32.69
N GLY A 375 -34.47 17.81 -32.54
CA GLY A 375 -35.28 17.23 -33.62
C GLY A 375 -35.12 15.72 -33.82
N THR A 376 -34.21 15.04 -33.12
CA THR A 376 -34.06 13.59 -33.16
C THR A 376 -34.12 12.99 -31.76
N LYS A 377 -34.55 11.73 -31.63
CA LYS A 377 -34.47 10.99 -30.36
C LYS A 377 -33.05 10.51 -30.06
N ALA A 378 -32.10 10.71 -30.98
CA ALA A 378 -30.75 10.28 -30.85
C ALA A 378 -29.95 11.18 -29.88
N ILE A 379 -29.11 10.57 -29.05
CA ILE A 379 -28.23 11.24 -28.11
C ILE A 379 -26.79 11.03 -28.60
N ALA A 380 -26.10 12.10 -29.03
CA ALA A 380 -24.73 12.03 -29.49
C ALA A 380 -23.75 11.99 -28.29
N GLN A 381 -22.82 11.07 -28.31
CA GLN A 381 -21.69 11.01 -27.37
C GLN A 381 -20.48 11.72 -27.97
N LYS A 382 -19.83 12.57 -27.16
CA LYS A 382 -18.56 13.19 -27.56
C LYS A 382 -17.42 12.17 -27.51
N ARG A 383 -16.48 12.24 -28.46
CA ARG A 383 -15.26 11.40 -28.47
C ARG A 383 -14.47 11.45 -27.16
N SER A 384 -14.38 12.64 -26.54
CA SER A 384 -13.72 12.79 -25.23
C SER A 384 -14.42 12.02 -24.10
N ALA A 385 -15.76 11.91 -24.15
CA ALA A 385 -16.50 11.13 -23.16
C ALA A 385 -16.33 9.62 -23.39
N GLN A 386 -16.25 9.18 -24.66
CA GLN A 386 -15.93 7.80 -25.00
C GLN A 386 -14.52 7.43 -24.54
N ALA A 387 -13.51 8.25 -24.88
CA ALA A 387 -12.13 8.03 -24.47
C ALA A 387 -11.97 7.99 -22.94
N LEU A 388 -12.63 8.89 -22.20
CA LEU A 388 -12.60 8.85 -20.74
C LEU A 388 -13.27 7.59 -20.17
N ALA A 389 -14.38 7.14 -20.77
CA ALA A 389 -15.03 5.90 -20.35
C ALA A 389 -14.12 4.68 -20.58
N ASP A 390 -13.48 4.61 -21.75
CA ASP A 390 -12.57 3.53 -22.12
C ASP A 390 -11.34 3.51 -21.18
N LEU A 391 -10.73 4.68 -20.94
CA LEU A 391 -9.63 4.82 -20.00
C LEU A 391 -10.05 4.49 -18.56
N THR A 392 -11.23 4.94 -18.13
CA THR A 392 -11.71 4.65 -16.77
C THR A 392 -11.87 3.14 -16.55
N VAL A 393 -12.43 2.43 -17.51
CA VAL A 393 -12.57 0.97 -17.42
C VAL A 393 -11.21 0.28 -17.53
N GLY A 394 -10.39 0.66 -18.52
CA GLY A 394 -9.09 0.04 -18.78
C GLY A 394 -8.10 0.23 -17.63
N VAL A 395 -7.96 1.46 -17.13
CA VAL A 395 -7.02 1.78 -16.04
C VAL A 395 -7.50 1.18 -14.72
N ALA A 396 -8.78 1.35 -14.36
CA ALA A 396 -9.28 0.85 -13.10
C ALA A 396 -9.24 -0.70 -13.03
N LEU A 397 -9.78 -1.38 -14.02
CA LEU A 397 -9.81 -2.85 -14.01
C LEU A 397 -8.45 -3.45 -14.37
N GLY A 398 -7.65 -2.76 -15.18
CA GLY A 398 -6.28 -3.16 -15.48
C GLY A 398 -5.37 -3.11 -14.26
N SER A 399 -5.48 -2.09 -13.42
CA SER A 399 -4.72 -2.03 -12.15
C SER A 399 -5.15 -3.12 -11.17
N VAL A 400 -6.44 -3.38 -11.04
CA VAL A 400 -6.98 -4.47 -10.20
C VAL A 400 -6.46 -5.83 -10.68
N ALA A 401 -6.59 -6.12 -11.98
CA ALA A 401 -6.12 -7.38 -12.56
C ALA A 401 -4.59 -7.52 -12.48
N GLY A 402 -3.86 -6.43 -12.75
CA GLY A 402 -2.40 -6.39 -12.69
C GLY A 402 -1.87 -6.66 -11.29
N ILE A 403 -2.41 -6.00 -10.26
CA ILE A 403 -2.03 -6.24 -8.86
C ILE A 403 -2.37 -7.69 -8.46
N SER A 404 -3.58 -8.18 -8.77
CA SER A 404 -3.97 -9.56 -8.47
C SER A 404 -3.07 -10.60 -9.16
N ALA A 405 -2.71 -10.38 -10.43
CA ALA A 405 -1.81 -11.26 -11.16
C ALA A 405 -0.39 -11.25 -10.57
N THR A 406 0.11 -10.08 -10.16
CA THR A 406 1.41 -9.94 -9.51
C THR A 406 1.44 -10.68 -8.16
N ILE A 407 0.38 -10.54 -7.35
CA ILE A 407 0.24 -11.29 -6.09
C ILE A 407 0.22 -12.79 -6.36
N ALA A 408 -0.60 -13.26 -7.31
CA ALA A 408 -0.70 -14.67 -7.64
C ALA A 408 0.65 -15.27 -8.10
N ALA A 409 1.46 -14.49 -8.84
CA ALA A 409 2.77 -14.91 -9.33
C ALA A 409 3.83 -15.00 -8.22
N ALA A 410 3.64 -14.35 -7.08
CA ALA A 410 4.66 -14.24 -6.03
C ALA A 410 5.14 -15.59 -5.48
N LYS A 411 4.27 -16.61 -5.46
CA LYS A 411 4.64 -17.95 -5.01
C LYS A 411 5.33 -18.81 -6.08
N TRP A 412 5.29 -18.42 -7.34
CA TRP A 412 5.89 -19.18 -8.45
C TRP A 412 7.25 -18.63 -8.86
N LEU A 413 7.40 -17.30 -8.82
CA LEU A 413 8.60 -16.62 -9.31
C LEU A 413 9.90 -17.01 -8.60
N PRO A 414 9.96 -17.17 -7.24
CA PRO A 414 11.22 -17.44 -6.54
C PRO A 414 11.93 -18.72 -6.96
N ALA A 415 11.18 -19.72 -7.47
CA ALA A 415 11.75 -20.96 -7.96
C ALA A 415 12.28 -20.85 -9.41
N GLN A 416 11.90 -19.79 -10.14
CA GLN A 416 12.14 -19.67 -11.58
C GLN A 416 13.11 -18.55 -11.95
N VAL A 417 13.18 -17.49 -11.11
CA VAL A 417 13.90 -16.26 -11.47
C VAL A 417 14.63 -15.66 -10.28
N GLU A 418 15.75 -14.99 -10.54
CA GLU A 418 16.54 -14.30 -9.51
C GLU A 418 16.04 -12.87 -9.25
N ASN A 419 15.62 -12.16 -10.32
CA ASN A 419 15.18 -10.76 -10.21
C ASN A 419 13.67 -10.66 -10.01
N LEU A 420 13.20 -10.91 -8.80
CA LEU A 420 11.78 -10.87 -8.44
C LEU A 420 11.16 -9.50 -8.72
N ALA A 421 11.89 -8.43 -8.39
CA ALA A 421 11.44 -7.05 -8.59
C ALA A 421 11.05 -6.79 -10.05
N PHE A 422 11.94 -7.12 -10.98
CA PHE A 422 11.69 -6.95 -12.42
C PHE A 422 10.46 -7.74 -12.88
N TRP A 423 10.33 -9.01 -12.47
CA TRP A 423 9.23 -9.85 -12.92
C TRP A 423 7.89 -9.45 -12.33
N HIS A 424 7.84 -9.03 -11.06
CA HIS A 424 6.62 -8.47 -10.49
C HIS A 424 6.17 -7.22 -11.27
N GLU A 425 7.12 -6.34 -11.61
CA GLU A 425 6.84 -5.13 -12.37
C GLU A 425 6.40 -5.44 -13.81
N ALA A 426 7.09 -6.37 -14.48
CA ALA A 426 6.75 -6.79 -15.84
C ALA A 426 5.35 -7.41 -15.92
N ILE A 427 4.98 -8.31 -14.99
CA ILE A 427 3.64 -8.89 -14.93
C ILE A 427 2.59 -7.80 -14.75
N TYR A 428 2.80 -6.87 -13.82
CA TYR A 428 1.88 -5.77 -13.61
C TYR A 428 1.68 -4.96 -14.90
N TYR A 429 2.75 -4.48 -15.53
CA TYR A 429 2.65 -3.63 -16.71
C TYR A 429 2.06 -4.36 -17.92
N VAL A 430 2.40 -5.61 -18.13
CA VAL A 430 1.83 -6.41 -19.23
C VAL A 430 0.31 -6.51 -19.07
N VAL A 431 -0.18 -6.89 -17.89
CA VAL A 431 -1.61 -7.02 -17.63
C VAL A 431 -2.30 -5.66 -17.67
N PHE A 432 -1.71 -4.63 -17.08
CA PHE A 432 -2.25 -3.28 -17.05
C PHE A 432 -2.40 -2.69 -18.45
N PHE A 433 -1.32 -2.63 -19.24
CA PHE A 433 -1.36 -2.04 -20.57
C PHE A 433 -2.17 -2.87 -21.56
N ALA A 434 -2.15 -4.20 -21.45
CA ALA A 434 -3.04 -5.05 -22.24
C ALA A 434 -4.52 -4.74 -21.93
N SER A 435 -4.87 -4.52 -20.67
CA SER A 435 -6.22 -4.17 -20.24
C SER A 435 -6.65 -2.80 -20.76
N VAL A 436 -5.76 -1.79 -20.68
CA VAL A 436 -6.01 -0.45 -21.22
C VAL A 436 -6.18 -0.52 -22.74
N GLY A 437 -5.27 -1.21 -23.45
CA GLY A 437 -5.36 -1.43 -24.89
C GLY A 437 -6.65 -2.15 -25.29
N TRP A 438 -7.06 -3.17 -24.55
CA TRP A 438 -8.33 -3.87 -24.76
C TRP A 438 -9.53 -2.97 -24.62
N ALA A 439 -9.53 -2.10 -23.60
CA ALA A 439 -10.60 -1.14 -23.38
C ALA A 439 -10.70 -0.10 -24.51
N LEU A 440 -9.56 0.43 -24.97
CA LEU A 440 -9.50 1.38 -26.09
C LEU A 440 -9.95 0.74 -27.43
N LEU A 441 -9.61 -0.54 -27.65
CA LEU A 441 -9.98 -1.25 -28.88
C LEU A 441 -11.45 -1.69 -28.90
N ARG A 442 -12.00 -2.14 -27.76
CA ARG A 442 -13.33 -2.73 -27.68
C ARG A 442 -14.41 -1.75 -27.20
N GLY A 443 -14.00 -0.63 -26.59
CA GLY A 443 -14.88 0.33 -25.94
C GLY A 443 -15.31 -0.13 -24.52
N ALA A 444 -15.62 0.82 -23.66
CA ALA A 444 -15.94 0.60 -22.24
C ALA A 444 -17.07 -0.41 -22.01
N ALA A 445 -18.11 -0.38 -22.86
CA ALA A 445 -19.28 -1.26 -22.71
C ALA A 445 -18.94 -2.74 -22.82
N ARG A 446 -18.10 -3.12 -23.77
CA ARG A 446 -17.72 -4.51 -24.03
C ARG A 446 -16.58 -4.96 -23.13
N SER A 447 -15.55 -4.13 -23.04
CA SER A 447 -14.36 -4.44 -22.25
C SER A 447 -14.62 -4.54 -20.75
N GLY A 448 -15.58 -3.77 -20.21
CA GLY A 448 -15.88 -3.78 -18.78
C GLY A 448 -16.27 -5.17 -18.26
N GLY A 449 -17.11 -5.90 -19.00
CA GLY A 449 -17.46 -7.28 -18.66
C GLY A 449 -16.27 -8.25 -18.78
N ASP A 450 -15.44 -8.09 -19.83
CA ASP A 450 -14.29 -8.95 -20.09
C ASP A 450 -13.21 -8.74 -19.03
N LEU A 451 -12.88 -7.49 -18.69
CA LEU A 451 -11.85 -7.14 -17.71
C LEU A 451 -12.28 -7.51 -16.28
N LEU A 452 -13.58 -7.46 -15.95
CA LEU A 452 -14.06 -7.96 -14.66
C LEU A 452 -13.91 -9.48 -14.53
N TRP A 453 -14.06 -10.23 -15.63
CA TRP A 453 -13.73 -11.65 -15.66
C TRP A 453 -12.22 -11.88 -15.49
N LEU A 454 -11.39 -11.03 -16.12
CA LEU A 454 -9.93 -11.08 -15.92
C LEU A 454 -9.56 -10.80 -14.46
N CYS A 455 -10.19 -9.80 -13.82
CA CYS A 455 -10.00 -9.53 -12.38
C CYS A 455 -10.38 -10.75 -11.53
N ALA A 456 -11.53 -11.37 -11.82
CA ALA A 456 -11.96 -12.58 -11.10
C ALA A 456 -10.98 -13.74 -11.27
N LEU A 457 -10.48 -13.96 -12.49
CA LEU A 457 -9.50 -15.02 -12.79
C LEU A 457 -8.16 -14.74 -12.09
N ALA A 458 -7.60 -13.54 -12.26
CA ALA A 458 -6.33 -13.17 -11.63
C ALA A 458 -6.40 -13.27 -10.10
N THR A 459 -7.52 -12.86 -9.51
CA THR A 459 -7.73 -12.97 -8.06
C THR A 459 -7.91 -14.43 -7.62
N LEU A 460 -8.58 -15.26 -8.42
CA LEU A 460 -8.73 -16.71 -8.13
C LEU A 460 -7.39 -17.44 -8.16
N LEU A 461 -6.44 -17.01 -8.99
CA LEU A 461 -5.10 -17.61 -9.04
C LEU A 461 -4.34 -17.46 -7.71
N ILE A 462 -4.69 -16.49 -6.85
CA ILE A 462 -4.06 -16.31 -5.53
C ILE A 462 -4.27 -17.56 -4.65
N PRO A 463 -5.51 -17.96 -4.28
CA PRO A 463 -5.71 -19.16 -3.48
C PRO A 463 -5.32 -20.44 -4.23
N LEU A 464 -5.40 -20.47 -5.56
CA LEU A 464 -4.95 -21.62 -6.34
C LEU A 464 -3.43 -21.80 -6.25
N SER A 465 -2.62 -20.74 -6.12
CA SER A 465 -1.19 -20.85 -5.88
C SER A 465 -0.87 -21.47 -4.51
N SER A 466 -1.64 -21.14 -3.46
CA SER A 466 -1.53 -21.79 -2.16
C SER A 466 -1.92 -23.26 -2.19
N LEU A 467 -2.97 -23.59 -2.94
CA LEU A 467 -3.41 -24.98 -3.13
C LEU A 467 -2.35 -25.80 -3.87
N ALA A 468 -1.76 -25.23 -4.92
CA ALA A 468 -0.63 -25.86 -5.64
C ALA A 468 0.56 -26.10 -4.70
N GLY A 469 0.89 -25.13 -3.83
CA GLY A 469 1.91 -25.29 -2.80
C GLY A 469 1.60 -26.41 -1.81
N ALA A 470 0.35 -26.57 -1.40
CA ALA A 470 -0.07 -27.68 -0.53
C ALA A 470 0.13 -29.06 -1.20
N TRP A 471 0.12 -29.11 -2.53
CA TRP A 471 0.40 -30.32 -3.31
C TRP A 471 1.85 -30.45 -3.80
N GLY A 472 2.73 -29.53 -3.38
CA GLY A 472 4.14 -29.52 -3.79
C GLY A 472 4.39 -29.25 -5.29
N LEU A 473 3.46 -28.56 -5.95
CA LEU A 473 3.53 -28.29 -7.38
C LEU A 473 4.34 -27.04 -7.70
N GLY A 474 5.26 -27.13 -8.66
CA GLY A 474 5.94 -25.99 -9.29
C GLY A 474 6.81 -25.13 -8.37
N GLY A 475 7.25 -25.66 -7.21
CA GLY A 475 8.02 -24.92 -6.22
C GLY A 475 7.20 -23.89 -5.40
N ALA A 476 5.88 -23.85 -5.57
CA ALA A 476 5.00 -23.07 -4.71
C ALA A 476 4.93 -23.69 -3.30
N TRP A 477 4.53 -22.90 -2.33
CA TRP A 477 4.43 -23.30 -0.92
C TRP A 477 3.11 -22.89 -0.31
N ASN A 478 2.80 -23.51 0.85
CA ASN A 478 1.69 -23.13 1.69
C ASN A 478 2.15 -23.01 3.15
N HIS A 479 1.68 -21.97 3.82
CA HIS A 479 1.96 -21.73 5.24
C HIS A 479 0.71 -21.87 6.08
N ALA A 480 0.83 -22.54 7.19
CA ALA A 480 -0.18 -22.47 8.24
C ALA A 480 -0.27 -21.00 8.77
N GLY A 481 -1.48 -20.46 8.86
CA GLY A 481 -1.71 -19.10 9.38
C GLY A 481 -1.74 -17.98 8.35
N THR A 482 -1.50 -18.26 7.05
CA THR A 482 -1.61 -17.26 5.97
C THR A 482 -2.90 -17.34 5.16
N THR A 483 -3.84 -18.18 5.57
CA THR A 483 -5.13 -18.41 4.88
C THR A 483 -6.01 -17.16 4.74
N ALA A 484 -5.77 -16.11 5.55
CA ALA A 484 -6.55 -14.87 5.45
C ALA A 484 -6.42 -14.17 4.09
N VAL A 485 -5.25 -14.23 3.43
CA VAL A 485 -5.04 -13.69 2.08
C VAL A 485 -5.87 -14.48 1.08
N ASP A 486 -5.84 -15.81 1.14
CA ASP A 486 -6.59 -16.69 0.26
C ASP A 486 -8.12 -16.51 0.45
N LEU A 487 -8.59 -16.41 1.68
CA LEU A 487 -10.01 -16.19 2.00
C LEU A 487 -10.48 -14.82 1.48
N THR A 488 -9.67 -13.78 1.64
CA THR A 488 -10.00 -12.44 1.11
C THR A 488 -10.13 -12.47 -0.40
N ALA A 489 -9.21 -13.14 -1.09
CA ALA A 489 -9.27 -13.34 -2.54
C ALA A 489 -10.51 -14.14 -2.96
N LEU A 490 -10.83 -15.25 -2.25
CA LEU A 490 -12.04 -16.04 -2.49
C LEU A 490 -13.34 -15.25 -2.32
N VAL A 491 -13.39 -14.31 -1.37
CA VAL A 491 -14.54 -13.41 -1.20
C VAL A 491 -14.63 -12.38 -2.33
N ALA A 492 -13.49 -11.88 -2.83
CA ALA A 492 -13.47 -10.90 -3.91
C ALA A 492 -13.91 -11.49 -5.27
N VAL A 493 -13.60 -12.75 -5.56
CA VAL A 493 -13.96 -13.42 -6.83
C VAL A 493 -15.46 -13.34 -7.15
N PRO A 494 -16.40 -13.79 -6.28
CA PRO A 494 -17.83 -13.69 -6.57
C PRO A 494 -18.29 -12.24 -6.71
N VAL A 495 -17.69 -11.29 -6.03
CA VAL A 495 -18.00 -9.86 -6.20
C VAL A 495 -17.68 -9.42 -7.63
N PHE A 496 -16.48 -9.71 -8.16
CA PHE A 496 -16.14 -9.41 -9.55
C PHE A 496 -17.07 -10.10 -10.54
N LEU A 497 -17.40 -11.37 -10.33
CA LEU A 497 -18.32 -12.11 -11.19
C LEU A 497 -19.75 -11.53 -11.19
N LEU A 498 -20.25 -11.09 -10.03
CA LEU A 498 -21.57 -10.45 -9.93
C LEU A 498 -21.59 -9.10 -10.67
N ILE A 499 -20.52 -8.29 -10.50
CA ILE A 499 -20.40 -7.02 -11.22
C ILE A 499 -20.25 -7.27 -12.72
N ALA A 500 -19.46 -8.28 -13.15
CA ALA A 500 -19.33 -8.66 -14.55
C ALA A 500 -20.66 -9.05 -15.19
N ARG A 501 -21.47 -9.86 -14.49
CA ARG A 501 -22.82 -10.24 -14.96
C ARG A 501 -23.72 -9.01 -15.10
N ARG A 502 -23.69 -8.08 -14.14
CA ARG A 502 -24.46 -6.83 -14.21
C ARG A 502 -23.98 -5.92 -15.33
N ALA A 503 -22.66 -5.79 -15.53
CA ALA A 503 -22.09 -5.00 -16.63
C ALA A 503 -22.49 -5.57 -18.00
N ARG A 504 -22.42 -6.89 -18.21
CA ARG A 504 -22.87 -7.54 -19.44
C ARG A 504 -24.37 -7.37 -19.68
N ARG A 505 -25.22 -7.54 -18.67
CA ARG A 505 -26.66 -7.28 -18.79
C ARG A 505 -26.93 -5.83 -19.20
N ARG A 506 -26.22 -4.87 -18.62
CA ARG A 506 -26.35 -3.45 -18.96
C ARG A 506 -25.89 -3.17 -20.39
N MET A 507 -24.81 -3.78 -20.84
CA MET A 507 -24.31 -3.68 -22.22
C MET A 507 -25.40 -4.10 -23.23
N HIS A 508 -26.13 -5.17 -22.97
CA HIS A 508 -27.19 -5.68 -23.88
C HIS A 508 -28.52 -4.92 -23.77
N ALA A 509 -28.90 -4.46 -22.57
CA ALA A 509 -30.15 -3.75 -22.32
C ALA A 509 -30.00 -2.23 -22.38
N GLY A 510 -28.81 -1.68 -22.60
CA GLY A 510 -28.52 -0.26 -22.63
C GLY A 510 -29.10 0.43 -23.86
N HIS A 511 -29.42 1.73 -23.73
CA HIS A 511 -29.85 2.55 -24.87
C HIS A 511 -28.71 2.64 -25.89
N ALA A 512 -29.04 2.54 -27.18
CA ALA A 512 -28.08 2.52 -28.30
C ALA A 512 -27.11 3.72 -28.33
N ASP A 513 -27.50 4.83 -27.71
CA ASP A 513 -26.74 6.08 -27.63
C ASP A 513 -25.89 6.23 -26.37
N SER A 514 -25.79 5.20 -25.54
CA SER A 514 -24.94 5.20 -24.33
C SER A 514 -23.58 4.57 -24.58
N VAL A 515 -22.49 5.17 -24.04
CA VAL A 515 -21.13 4.57 -24.06
C VAL A 515 -21.08 3.19 -23.38
N TRP A 516 -22.09 2.87 -22.56
CA TRP A 516 -22.24 1.59 -21.87
C TRP A 516 -23.08 0.56 -22.66
N SER A 517 -23.50 0.89 -23.88
CA SER A 517 -24.26 0.00 -24.77
C SER A 517 -23.35 -0.63 -25.82
N GLY A 518 -23.54 -1.92 -26.07
CA GLY A 518 -22.84 -2.64 -27.13
C GLY A 518 -23.22 -2.19 -28.55
N ALA A 519 -24.36 -1.51 -28.72
CA ALA A 519 -24.84 -1.04 -30.01
C ALA A 519 -24.05 0.15 -30.59
N LEU A 520 -23.52 1.02 -29.74
CA LEU A 520 -22.80 2.24 -30.17
C LEU A 520 -21.53 1.95 -31.01
N VAL A 521 -20.88 0.81 -30.76
CA VAL A 521 -19.65 0.43 -31.48
C VAL A 521 -19.93 -0.11 -32.89
N ALA A 522 -21.15 -0.61 -33.14
CA ALA A 522 -21.54 -1.08 -34.47
C ALA A 522 -21.76 0.09 -35.42
N ASP A 523 -22.45 1.15 -34.97
CA ASP A 523 -22.78 2.32 -35.81
C ASP A 523 -21.54 3.18 -36.12
N ALA A 524 -20.62 3.34 -35.15
CA ALA A 524 -19.39 4.10 -35.37
C ALA A 524 -18.43 3.44 -36.38
N ARG A 525 -18.43 2.10 -36.51
CA ARG A 525 -17.64 1.37 -37.51
C ARG A 525 -18.26 1.38 -38.90
N ILE A 526 -19.58 1.56 -38.99
CA ILE A 526 -20.29 1.70 -40.27
C ILE A 526 -20.09 3.11 -40.86
N GLN A 527 -19.98 4.15 -40.01
CA GLN A 527 -19.73 5.53 -40.45
C GLN A 527 -18.25 5.84 -40.72
N ALA A 528 -17.32 4.97 -40.33
CA ALA A 528 -15.86 5.11 -40.57
C ALA A 528 -15.36 4.28 -41.78
N ARG A 529 -16.26 3.60 -42.48
CA ARG A 529 -16.07 2.99 -43.79
C ARG A 529 -16.82 3.82 -44.86
#